data_34a4607a6499e2840b1d7c30bb497180
#
_entry.id   34a4607a6499e2840b1d7c30bb497180
#
_cell.length_a   1.000
_cell.length_b   1.000
_cell.length_c   1.000
_cell.angle_alpha   90.00
_cell.angle_beta   90.00
_cell.angle_gamma   90.00
#
_symmetry.space_group_name_H-M   'P 1'
#
loop_
_entity.id
_entity.type
_entity.pdbx_description
1 polymer ?
#
loop_
_entity_poly.entity_id
_entity_poly.type
_entity_poly.pdbx_seq_one_letter_code
_entity_poly.pdbx_strand_id
1 'polypeptide(L)'
;MSTEQNPVSYEAAGVSIEAGDKAVELFAPHAKRATRPEVRGGLGGFAGLFALGKYKEPLLAAGSDGVGTKLAVAQAMDKHDTIGIDLVAMCVDDLVVCGAEPLFLQDYIAIGKVVPEKVAEIVSGIAEGCVQAGCALLGGETAEHPGVMDPDEYDVSATAVGVVEALSLIHI
;
A
#
# COMPACT_ATOMS: atom_id res chain seq x y z
N MET A 1 -42.69 18.89 18.02
CA MET A 1 -41.86 17.70 17.80
C MET A 1 -40.50 18.22 17.36
N SER A 2 -39.54 18.32 18.29
CA SER A 2 -38.16 18.69 17.98
C SER A 2 -37.49 17.49 17.30
N THR A 3 -37.15 17.63 16.05
CA THR A 3 -36.25 16.70 15.39
C THR A 3 -34.86 16.92 16.02
N GLU A 4 -34.50 16.11 17.00
CA GLU A 4 -33.10 15.95 17.38
C GLU A 4 -32.36 15.45 16.14
N GLN A 5 -31.67 16.36 15.49
CA GLN A 5 -30.69 15.99 14.47
C GLN A 5 -29.54 15.32 15.24
N ASN A 6 -29.45 13.99 15.16
CA ASN A 6 -28.24 13.29 15.59
C ASN A 6 -27.05 13.93 14.88
N PRO A 7 -26.02 14.39 15.59
CA PRO A 7 -24.86 14.99 14.95
C PRO A 7 -24.25 13.94 13.99
N VAL A 8 -24.07 14.34 12.75
CA VAL A 8 -23.38 13.50 11.76
C VAL A 8 -21.92 13.39 12.21
N SER A 9 -21.49 12.19 12.59
CA SER A 9 -20.11 11.91 12.98
C SER A 9 -19.57 10.76 12.12
N TYR A 10 -18.25 10.67 12.00
CA TYR A 10 -17.59 9.54 11.33
C TYR A 10 -17.98 8.20 11.98
N GLU A 11 -18.05 8.14 13.30
CA GLU A 11 -18.49 6.95 14.03
C GLU A 11 -19.93 6.55 13.69
N ALA A 12 -20.86 7.53 13.59
CA ALA A 12 -22.24 7.27 13.19
C ALA A 12 -22.32 6.77 11.73
N ALA A 13 -21.34 7.10 10.90
CA ALA A 13 -21.20 6.60 9.54
C ALA A 13 -20.46 5.26 9.46
N GLY A 14 -19.99 4.71 10.59
CA GLY A 14 -19.29 3.43 10.66
C GLY A 14 -17.77 3.52 10.45
N VAL A 15 -17.17 4.71 10.51
CA VAL A 15 -15.73 4.95 10.34
C VAL A 15 -15.11 5.34 11.67
N SER A 16 -14.06 4.62 12.10
CA SER A 16 -13.34 4.88 13.36
C SER A 16 -11.98 5.54 13.11
N ILE A 17 -11.90 6.83 13.42
CA ILE A 17 -10.62 7.58 13.36
C ILE A 17 -9.59 6.95 14.32
N GLU A 18 -10.03 6.61 15.55
CA GLU A 18 -9.15 6.01 16.56
C GLU A 18 -8.54 4.67 16.09
N ALA A 19 -9.35 3.82 15.44
CA ALA A 19 -8.85 2.57 14.87
C ALA A 19 -7.84 2.83 13.73
N GLY A 20 -8.08 3.84 12.90
CA GLY A 20 -7.14 4.27 11.87
C GLY A 20 -5.80 4.72 12.46
N ASP A 21 -5.82 5.61 13.45
CA ASP A 21 -4.61 6.09 14.14
C ASP A 21 -3.86 4.93 14.79
N LYS A 22 -4.57 4.01 15.42
CA LYS A 22 -3.96 2.83 16.03
C LYS A 22 -3.31 1.90 15.00
N ALA A 23 -3.94 1.69 13.85
CA ALA A 23 -3.34 0.93 12.76
C ALA A 23 -2.02 1.56 12.31
N VAL A 24 -1.98 2.89 12.13
CA VAL A 24 -0.75 3.62 11.78
C VAL A 24 0.35 3.41 12.81
N GLU A 25 0.04 3.50 14.12
CA GLU A 25 1.02 3.21 15.18
C GLU A 25 1.61 1.80 15.05
N LEU A 26 0.78 0.81 14.77
CA LEU A 26 1.20 -0.59 14.69
C LEU A 26 2.05 -0.87 13.45
N PHE A 27 1.70 -0.33 12.28
CA PHE A 27 2.45 -0.61 11.06
C PHE A 27 3.64 0.32 10.80
N ALA A 28 3.74 1.47 11.45
CA ALA A 28 4.81 2.44 11.22
C ALA A 28 6.24 1.84 11.33
N PRO A 29 6.56 0.94 12.29
CA PRO A 29 7.85 0.30 12.34
C PRO A 29 8.14 -0.58 11.11
N HIS A 30 7.13 -1.25 10.56
CA HIS A 30 7.26 -2.10 9.38
C HIS A 30 7.51 -1.24 8.13
N ALA A 31 6.69 -0.22 7.89
CA ALA A 31 6.87 0.70 6.78
C ALA A 31 8.23 1.42 6.83
N LYS A 32 8.70 1.80 8.02
CA LYS A 32 10.03 2.41 8.20
C LYS A 32 11.18 1.48 7.80
N ARG A 33 11.01 0.17 7.92
CA ARG A 33 12.02 -0.81 7.48
C ARG A 33 12.14 -0.87 5.96
N ALA A 34 11.05 -0.63 5.24
CA ALA A 34 10.97 -0.63 3.79
C ALA A 34 11.23 0.78 3.22
N THR A 35 12.38 1.37 3.56
CA THR A 35 12.76 2.71 3.08
C THR A 35 14.04 2.67 2.25
N ARG A 36 14.29 3.72 1.47
CA ARG A 36 15.51 3.95 0.68
C ARG A 36 16.09 5.33 0.99
N PRO A 37 17.41 5.55 0.77
CA PRO A 37 18.04 6.86 0.98
C PRO A 37 17.42 8.00 0.14
N GLU A 38 16.76 7.67 -0.96
CA GLU A 38 16.10 8.61 -1.85
C GLU A 38 14.76 9.12 -1.33
N VAL A 39 14.15 8.44 -0.35
CA VAL A 39 12.90 8.90 0.28
C VAL A 39 13.15 10.21 1.03
N ARG A 40 12.28 11.19 0.80
CA ARG A 40 12.30 12.49 1.48
C ARG A 40 11.03 12.68 2.29
N GLY A 41 11.17 13.08 3.55
CA GLY A 41 10.07 13.17 4.49
C GLY A 41 9.88 11.88 5.27
N GLY A 42 8.69 11.69 5.84
CA GLY A 42 8.32 10.54 6.66
C GLY A 42 6.84 10.20 6.49
N LEU A 43 6.40 9.15 7.19
CA LEU A 43 4.98 8.79 7.28
C LEU A 43 4.15 9.93 7.86
N GLY A 44 2.92 10.11 7.34
CA GLY A 44 1.97 11.12 7.81
C GLY A 44 1.92 12.40 6.96
N GLY A 45 2.66 12.48 5.87
CA GLY A 45 2.47 13.52 4.84
C GLY A 45 1.35 13.16 3.86
N PHE A 46 0.78 14.16 3.17
CA PHE A 46 -0.25 13.93 2.14
C PHE A 46 0.30 13.24 0.89
N ALA A 47 1.60 13.33 0.64
CA ALA A 47 2.27 12.66 -0.47
C ALA A 47 3.68 12.23 -0.06
N GLY A 48 4.09 11.06 -0.54
CA GLY A 48 5.47 10.61 -0.44
C GLY A 48 6.35 11.33 -1.46
N LEU A 49 7.56 11.70 -1.05
CA LEU A 49 8.53 12.32 -1.94
C LEU A 49 9.72 11.39 -2.14
N PHE A 50 10.11 11.20 -3.39
CA PHE A 50 11.24 10.38 -3.77
C PHE A 50 12.19 11.17 -4.65
N ALA A 51 13.46 11.25 -4.26
CA ALA A 51 14.49 11.94 -5.04
C ALA A 51 15.00 11.02 -6.14
N LEU A 52 14.68 11.34 -7.39
CA LEU A 52 15.22 10.60 -8.52
C LEU A 52 16.75 10.74 -8.54
N GLY A 53 17.44 9.61 -8.65
CA GLY A 53 18.88 9.54 -8.66
C GLY A 53 19.51 10.16 -9.93
N LYS A 54 20.77 9.88 -10.15
CA LYS A 54 21.52 10.41 -11.29
C LYS A 54 21.34 9.47 -12.49
N TYR A 55 20.37 9.77 -13.31
CA TYR A 55 20.14 9.15 -14.61
C TYR A 55 20.47 10.15 -15.72
N LYS A 56 20.78 9.67 -16.91
CA LYS A 56 21.08 10.53 -18.08
C LYS A 56 19.80 10.89 -18.82
N GLU A 57 18.97 9.90 -19.11
CA GLU A 57 17.70 10.04 -19.83
C GLU A 57 16.66 9.09 -19.21
N PRO A 58 16.19 9.38 -17.97
CA PRO A 58 15.32 8.49 -17.24
C PRO A 58 13.92 8.43 -17.83
N LEU A 59 13.40 7.22 -18.02
CA LEU A 59 11.99 6.96 -18.25
C LEU A 59 11.41 6.33 -16.99
N LEU A 60 10.29 6.86 -16.54
CA LEU A 60 9.54 6.26 -15.45
C LEU A 60 8.60 5.19 -15.99
N ALA A 61 8.63 4.02 -15.38
CA ALA A 61 7.66 2.95 -15.58
C ALA A 61 6.73 2.90 -14.37
N ALA A 62 5.45 2.69 -14.57
CA ALA A 62 4.49 2.53 -13.49
C ALA A 62 3.51 1.41 -13.84
N GLY A 63 3.25 0.54 -12.88
CA GLY A 63 2.27 -0.54 -12.98
C GLY A 63 1.42 -0.58 -11.70
N SER A 64 0.14 -0.93 -11.86
CA SER A 64 -0.77 -1.13 -10.73
C SER A 64 -1.40 -2.50 -10.83
N ASP A 65 -1.41 -3.23 -9.72
CA ASP A 65 -1.99 -4.57 -9.64
C ASP A 65 -2.61 -4.82 -8.25
N GLY A 66 -3.33 -5.91 -8.14
CA GLY A 66 -3.86 -6.48 -6.92
C GLY A 66 -3.40 -7.92 -6.75
N VAL A 67 -3.93 -8.61 -5.75
CA VAL A 67 -3.58 -10.01 -5.46
C VAL A 67 -4.58 -11.01 -6.05
N GLY A 68 -5.70 -10.54 -6.58
CA GLY A 68 -6.74 -11.37 -7.14
C GLY A 68 -7.32 -12.35 -6.12
N THR A 69 -7.66 -13.56 -6.56
CA THR A 69 -8.32 -14.57 -5.73
C THR A 69 -7.46 -15.16 -4.61
N LYS A 70 -6.15 -14.87 -4.57
CA LYS A 70 -5.28 -15.24 -3.44
C LYS A 70 -5.76 -14.63 -2.11
N LEU A 71 -6.45 -13.49 -2.20
CA LEU A 71 -7.08 -12.82 -1.07
C LEU A 71 -8.07 -13.73 -0.32
N ALA A 72 -8.89 -14.50 -1.04
CA ALA A 72 -9.84 -15.43 -0.44
C ALA A 72 -9.15 -16.51 0.41
N VAL A 73 -7.92 -16.91 0.03
CA VAL A 73 -7.12 -17.86 0.83
C VAL A 73 -6.63 -17.20 2.11
N ALA A 74 -6.12 -15.97 2.04
CA ALA A 74 -5.66 -15.23 3.21
C ALA A 74 -6.80 -15.02 4.23
N GLN A 75 -7.96 -14.63 3.74
CA GLN A 75 -9.17 -14.46 4.56
C GLN A 75 -9.65 -15.77 5.19
N ALA A 76 -9.71 -16.86 4.42
CA ALA A 76 -10.16 -18.17 4.92
C ALA A 76 -9.19 -18.76 5.95
N MET A 77 -7.92 -18.42 5.88
CA MET A 77 -6.89 -18.87 6.82
C MET A 77 -6.70 -17.92 8.01
N ASP A 78 -7.34 -16.76 8.00
CA ASP A 78 -7.11 -15.65 8.95
C ASP A 78 -5.60 -15.35 9.09
N LYS A 79 -4.90 -15.28 7.92
CA LYS A 79 -3.46 -15.06 7.84
C LYS A 79 -3.18 -13.96 6.83
N HIS A 80 -2.78 -12.80 7.32
CA HIS A 80 -2.72 -11.58 6.52
C HIS A 80 -1.30 -11.03 6.31
N ASP A 81 -0.30 -11.55 7.02
CA ASP A 81 1.08 -11.09 7.03
C ASP A 81 1.90 -11.46 5.77
N THR A 82 1.35 -12.29 4.89
CA THR A 82 2.04 -12.73 3.65
C THR A 82 1.41 -12.21 2.37
N ILE A 83 0.13 -11.84 2.37
CA ILE A 83 -0.57 -11.39 1.17
C ILE A 83 0.07 -10.12 0.56
N GLY A 84 0.67 -9.28 1.40
CA GLY A 84 1.39 -8.08 0.97
C GLY A 84 2.66 -8.39 0.16
N ILE A 85 3.31 -9.53 0.42
CA ILE A 85 4.47 -9.98 -0.38
C ILE A 85 4.01 -10.30 -1.81
N ASP A 86 2.88 -11.01 -1.95
CA ASP A 86 2.26 -11.28 -3.25
C ASP A 86 1.90 -9.99 -3.99
N LEU A 87 1.34 -9.00 -3.29
CA LEU A 87 0.97 -7.71 -3.87
C LEU A 87 2.18 -6.99 -4.47
N VAL A 88 3.27 -6.92 -3.71
CA VAL A 88 4.51 -6.28 -4.19
C VAL A 88 5.07 -7.03 -5.38
N ALA A 89 5.10 -8.37 -5.35
CA ALA A 89 5.57 -9.17 -6.46
C ALA A 89 4.78 -8.90 -7.75
N MET A 90 3.44 -8.87 -7.68
CA MET A 90 2.58 -8.58 -8.84
C MET A 90 2.92 -7.24 -9.48
N CYS A 91 3.10 -6.19 -8.67
CA CYS A 91 3.40 -4.85 -9.19
C CYS A 91 4.84 -4.72 -9.70
N VAL A 92 5.80 -5.34 -9.02
CA VAL A 92 7.24 -5.20 -9.34
C VAL A 92 7.63 -6.02 -10.55
N ASP A 93 7.01 -7.19 -10.77
CA ASP A 93 7.27 -8.03 -11.93
C ASP A 93 6.96 -7.28 -13.23
N ASP A 94 5.89 -6.49 -13.26
CA ASP A 94 5.56 -5.64 -14.42
C ASP A 94 6.64 -4.60 -14.74
N LEU A 95 7.30 -4.06 -13.71
CA LEU A 95 8.42 -3.13 -13.91
C LEU A 95 9.66 -3.84 -14.42
N VAL A 96 9.95 -5.01 -13.85
CA VAL A 96 11.15 -5.80 -14.20
C VAL A 96 11.10 -6.28 -15.64
N VAL A 97 9.94 -6.72 -16.13
CA VAL A 97 9.80 -7.14 -17.54
C VAL A 97 9.96 -5.98 -18.52
N CYS A 98 9.79 -4.75 -18.06
CA CYS A 98 10.12 -3.53 -18.80
C CYS A 98 11.59 -3.09 -18.65
N GLY A 99 12.41 -3.85 -17.92
CA GLY A 99 13.80 -3.49 -17.62
C GLY A 99 13.98 -2.34 -16.66
N ALA A 100 12.92 -1.98 -15.90
CA ALA A 100 12.97 -0.87 -14.96
C ALA A 100 13.43 -1.34 -13.57
N GLU A 101 14.27 -0.53 -12.92
CA GLU A 101 14.58 -0.68 -11.50
C GLU A 101 13.39 -0.20 -10.67
N PRO A 102 12.81 -1.03 -9.78
CA PRO A 102 11.77 -0.60 -8.88
C PRO A 102 12.29 0.47 -7.90
N LEU A 103 11.62 1.60 -7.80
CA LEU A 103 12.00 2.70 -6.91
C LEU A 103 11.15 2.71 -5.63
N PHE A 104 9.85 2.75 -5.82
CA PHE A 104 8.91 2.80 -4.69
C PHE A 104 7.55 2.22 -5.07
N LEU A 105 6.78 1.92 -4.03
CA LEU A 105 5.42 1.42 -4.11
C LEU A 105 4.52 2.26 -3.19
N GLN A 106 3.28 2.44 -3.62
CA GLN A 106 2.17 2.96 -2.82
C GLN A 106 1.03 1.95 -2.86
N ASP A 107 0.51 1.60 -1.67
CA ASP A 107 -0.60 0.65 -1.53
C ASP A 107 -1.93 1.34 -1.30
N TYR A 108 -3.01 0.62 -1.57
CA TYR A 108 -4.37 0.97 -1.22
C TYR A 108 -5.06 -0.24 -0.60
N ILE A 109 -5.54 -0.09 0.62
CA ILE A 109 -6.29 -1.11 1.36
C ILE A 109 -7.74 -0.64 1.46
N ALA A 110 -8.65 -1.30 0.75
CA ALA A 110 -10.09 -1.16 0.94
C ALA A 110 -10.53 -2.18 1.98
N ILE A 111 -11.25 -1.76 3.03
CA ILE A 111 -11.66 -2.65 4.12
C ILE A 111 -13.07 -2.31 4.59
N GLY A 112 -13.88 -3.33 4.90
CA GLY A 112 -15.23 -3.11 5.40
C GLY A 112 -15.27 -2.48 6.79
N LYS A 113 -14.33 -2.92 7.66
CA LYS A 113 -14.12 -2.34 8.99
C LYS A 113 -12.64 -2.40 9.36
N VAL A 114 -12.10 -1.27 9.82
CA VAL A 114 -10.70 -1.22 10.26
C VAL A 114 -10.52 -2.00 11.57
N VAL A 115 -9.71 -3.07 11.46
CA VAL A 115 -9.16 -3.82 12.59
C VAL A 115 -7.66 -3.52 12.59
N PRO A 116 -7.14 -2.75 13.55
CA PRO A 116 -5.77 -2.23 13.52
C PRO A 116 -4.70 -3.31 13.35
N GLU A 117 -4.85 -4.44 14.02
CA GLU A 117 -3.93 -5.57 13.98
C GLU A 117 -3.91 -6.22 12.58
N LYS A 118 -5.09 -6.41 11.97
CA LYS A 118 -5.20 -6.96 10.61
C LYS A 118 -4.54 -6.05 9.57
N VAL A 119 -4.80 -4.74 9.65
CA VAL A 119 -4.14 -3.76 8.76
C VAL A 119 -2.63 -3.77 8.97
N ALA A 120 -2.16 -3.85 10.21
CA ALA A 120 -0.73 -3.92 10.51
C ALA A 120 -0.08 -5.19 9.94
N GLU A 121 -0.74 -6.35 9.99
CA GLU A 121 -0.26 -7.57 9.34
C GLU A 121 -0.16 -7.41 7.82
N ILE A 122 -1.18 -6.87 7.16
CA ILE A 122 -1.17 -6.64 5.71
C ILE A 122 0.01 -5.74 5.34
N VAL A 123 0.15 -4.59 6.01
CA VAL A 123 1.24 -3.64 5.75
C VAL A 123 2.61 -4.24 6.08
N SER A 124 2.71 -5.12 7.09
CA SER A 124 3.98 -5.82 7.39
C SER A 124 4.42 -6.71 6.23
N GLY A 125 3.48 -7.40 5.59
CA GLY A 125 3.73 -8.19 4.37
C GLY A 125 4.14 -7.32 3.17
N ILE A 126 3.47 -6.17 2.97
CA ILE A 126 3.84 -5.21 1.93
C ILE A 126 5.26 -4.68 2.17
N ALA A 127 5.58 -4.29 3.40
CA ALA A 127 6.91 -3.81 3.76
C ALA A 127 7.98 -4.88 3.53
N GLU A 128 7.70 -6.13 3.87
CA GLU A 128 8.60 -7.25 3.60
C GLU A 128 8.83 -7.45 2.10
N GLY A 129 7.77 -7.44 1.30
CA GLY A 129 7.87 -7.51 -0.16
C GLY A 129 8.72 -6.37 -0.74
N CYS A 130 8.52 -5.14 -0.26
CA CYS A 130 9.32 -3.98 -0.68
C CYS A 130 10.81 -4.15 -0.33
N VAL A 131 11.12 -4.67 0.87
CA VAL A 131 12.51 -4.98 1.27
C VAL A 131 13.13 -6.01 0.34
N GLN A 132 12.41 -7.09 0.01
CA GLN A 132 12.88 -8.13 -0.90
C GLN A 132 13.09 -7.59 -2.34
N ALA A 133 12.19 -6.73 -2.82
CA ALA A 133 12.28 -6.11 -4.13
C ALA A 133 13.30 -4.95 -4.20
N GLY A 134 13.82 -4.50 -3.06
CA GLY A 134 14.75 -3.36 -2.99
C GLY A 134 14.10 -2.00 -3.30
N CYS A 135 12.77 -1.90 -3.21
CA CYS A 135 12.03 -0.64 -3.38
C CYS A 135 11.55 -0.07 -2.03
N ALA A 136 11.14 1.19 -2.02
CA ALA A 136 10.60 1.82 -0.82
C ALA A 136 9.07 1.66 -0.75
N LEU A 137 8.52 1.37 0.42
CA LEU A 137 7.12 1.65 0.70
C LEU A 137 6.99 3.15 0.99
N LEU A 138 6.55 3.91 -0.02
CA LEU A 138 6.58 5.37 0.02
C LEU A 138 5.38 5.97 0.74
N GLY A 139 4.28 5.25 0.77
CA GLY A 139 3.01 5.63 1.39
C GLY A 139 1.90 4.72 0.93
N GLY A 140 0.69 5.05 1.30
CA GLY A 140 -0.50 4.30 0.95
C GLY A 140 -1.76 4.93 1.52
N GLU A 141 -2.87 4.23 1.38
CA GLU A 141 -4.18 4.65 1.88
C GLU A 141 -4.90 3.43 2.46
N THR A 142 -5.57 3.62 3.57
CA THR A 142 -6.52 2.64 4.10
C THR A 142 -7.90 3.27 4.14
N ALA A 143 -8.82 2.76 3.33
CA ALA A 143 -10.16 3.28 3.22
C ALA A 143 -11.19 2.30 3.79
N GLU A 144 -11.97 2.76 4.76
CA GLU A 144 -13.06 2.01 5.37
C GLU A 144 -14.34 2.20 4.53
N HIS A 145 -14.99 1.09 4.18
CA HIS A 145 -16.15 1.06 3.29
C HIS A 145 -17.40 0.46 3.96
N PRO A 146 -17.94 1.07 5.03
CA PRO A 146 -19.11 0.56 5.72
C PRO A 146 -20.33 0.54 4.80
N GLY A 147 -21.03 -0.60 4.75
CA GLY A 147 -22.21 -0.78 3.91
C GLY A 147 -21.94 -1.06 2.44
N VAL A 148 -20.68 -1.05 2.00
CA VAL A 148 -20.23 -1.45 0.66
C VAL A 148 -19.51 -2.79 0.70
N MET A 149 -18.68 -3.00 1.73
CA MET A 149 -17.99 -4.26 2.00
C MET A 149 -18.49 -4.85 3.32
N ASP A 150 -18.47 -6.17 3.44
CA ASP A 150 -18.72 -6.81 4.71
C ASP A 150 -17.60 -6.47 5.73
N PRO A 151 -17.90 -6.42 7.04
CA PRO A 151 -16.92 -5.97 8.04
C PRO A 151 -15.59 -6.73 8.05
N ASP A 152 -15.61 -8.00 7.66
CA ASP A 152 -14.43 -8.88 7.64
C ASP A 152 -13.72 -8.88 6.29
N GLU A 153 -14.31 -8.28 5.27
CA GLU A 153 -13.74 -8.20 3.92
C GLU A 153 -12.74 -7.07 3.77
N TYR A 154 -11.74 -7.33 2.97
CA TYR A 154 -10.81 -6.31 2.46
C TYR A 154 -10.33 -6.68 1.07
N ASP A 155 -9.82 -5.69 0.35
CA ASP A 155 -9.06 -5.86 -0.88
C ASP A 155 -7.81 -4.99 -0.83
N VAL A 156 -6.78 -5.41 -1.57
CA VAL A 156 -5.50 -4.70 -1.62
C VAL A 156 -5.04 -4.52 -3.05
N SER A 157 -4.60 -3.32 -3.34
CA SER A 157 -3.94 -2.98 -4.59
C SER A 157 -2.73 -2.09 -4.33
N ALA A 158 -1.84 -2.00 -5.28
CA ALA A 158 -0.70 -1.10 -5.19
C ALA A 158 -0.31 -0.56 -6.56
N THR A 159 0.41 0.55 -6.54
CA THR A 159 1.09 1.11 -7.70
C THR A 159 2.58 1.14 -7.41
N ALA A 160 3.36 0.45 -8.23
CA ALA A 160 4.82 0.52 -8.20
C ALA A 160 5.32 1.47 -9.30
N VAL A 161 6.36 2.22 -8.96
CA VAL A 161 7.07 3.11 -9.89
C VAL A 161 8.52 2.69 -9.96
N GLY A 162 9.02 2.56 -11.16
CA GLY A 162 10.41 2.24 -11.46
C GLY A 162 11.03 3.22 -12.46
N VAL A 163 12.30 3.03 -12.73
CA VAL A 163 13.06 3.86 -13.67
C VAL A 163 13.92 2.99 -14.58
N VAL A 164 14.01 3.38 -15.83
CA VAL A 164 14.91 2.78 -16.83
C VAL A 164 15.58 3.86 -17.63
N GLU A 165 16.83 3.67 -18.02
CA GLU A 165 17.50 4.54 -18.99
C GLU A 165 16.92 4.32 -20.40
N ALA A 166 16.58 5.39 -21.11
CA ALA A 166 15.96 5.31 -22.43
C ALA A 166 16.76 4.44 -23.41
N LEU A 167 18.10 4.51 -23.37
CA LEU A 167 18.97 3.69 -24.21
C LEU A 167 18.96 2.21 -23.85
N SER A 168 18.54 1.82 -22.64
CA SER A 168 18.45 0.40 -22.25
C SER A 168 17.30 -0.31 -22.93
N LEU A 169 16.24 0.40 -23.32
CA LEU A 169 15.08 -0.18 -24.00
C LEU A 169 15.34 -0.61 -25.46
N ILE A 170 16.46 -0.19 -26.03
CA ILE A 170 16.82 -0.53 -27.44
C ILE A 170 17.19 -2.02 -27.56
N HIS A 171 17.44 -2.70 -26.46
CA HIS A 171 17.89 -4.09 -26.40
C HIS A 171 16.87 -5.08 -25.86
N ILE A 172 15.63 -4.64 -25.63
CA ILE A 172 14.52 -5.50 -25.16
C ILE A 172 13.63 -5.91 -26.34
#